data_196867d741103121b544dfbc64639108
#
_entry.id   196867d741103121b544dfbc64639108
#
_cell.length_a   1.000
_cell.length_b   1.000
_cell.length_c   1.000
_cell.angle_alpha   90.00
_cell.angle_beta   90.00
_cell.angle_gamma   90.00
#
_symmetry.space_group_name_H-M   'P 1'
#
loop_
_entity.id
_entity.type
_entity.pdbx_description
1 polymer ?
#
loop_
_entity_poly.entity_id
_entity_poly.type
_entity_poly.pdbx_seq_one_letter_code
_entity_poly.pdbx_strand_id
1 'polypeptide(L)'
;MKLVIVVPCYNEEEVLAETTRQLSSVVDELLSDGKIDEGKILYVDDGSRDRTWELIRGFSETHPSVTGLKLAHNVGHQQALWAGLELSL
;
A
#
# COMPACT_ATOMS: atom_id res chain seq x y z
N MET A 1 -11.93 14.71 2.61
CA MET A 1 -11.67 13.71 1.58
C MET A 1 -10.60 12.75 2.07
N LYS A 2 -10.86 11.48 1.98
CA LYS A 2 -9.89 10.43 2.35
C LYS A 2 -9.33 9.80 1.10
N LEU A 3 -8.03 9.56 1.09
CA LEU A 3 -7.36 8.94 -0.04
C LEU A 3 -6.76 7.61 0.40
N VAL A 4 -7.06 6.55 -0.32
CA VAL A 4 -6.41 5.26 -0.15
C VAL A 4 -5.69 4.92 -1.44
N ILE A 5 -4.37 4.79 -1.36
CA ILE A 5 -3.56 4.36 -2.49
C ILE A 5 -3.37 2.86 -2.37
N VAL A 6 -3.80 2.14 -3.39
CA VAL A 6 -3.69 0.68 -3.39
C VAL A 6 -2.58 0.25 -4.31
N VAL A 7 -1.70 -0.58 -3.78
CA VAL A 7 -0.53 -1.04 -4.50
C VAL A 7 -0.53 -2.57 -4.50
N PRO A 8 -0.88 -3.19 -5.61
CA PRO A 8 -0.75 -4.64 -5.71
C PRO A 8 0.72 -5.01 -5.78
N CYS A 9 1.12 -6.00 -5.01
CA CYS A 9 2.50 -6.42 -4.90
C CYS A 9 2.65 -7.91 -5.19
N TYR A 10 3.68 -8.24 -5.95
CA TYR A 10 4.07 -9.62 -6.19
C TYR A 10 5.57 -9.66 -6.43
N ASN A 11 6.30 -10.25 -5.46
CA ASN A 11 7.76 -10.37 -5.54
C ASN A 11 8.45 -9.01 -5.77
N GLU A 12 8.11 -8.03 -4.93
CA GLU A 12 8.59 -6.65 -5.06
C GLU A 12 9.62 -6.26 -3.99
N GLU A 13 10.28 -7.23 -3.37
CA GLU A 13 11.16 -6.93 -2.22
C GLU A 13 12.27 -5.94 -2.54
N GLU A 14 12.77 -5.93 -3.77
CA GLU A 14 13.89 -5.05 -4.14
C GLU A 14 13.50 -3.58 -4.23
N VAL A 15 12.24 -3.30 -4.54
CA VAL A 15 11.79 -1.92 -4.79
C VAL A 15 10.82 -1.38 -3.75
N LEU A 16 10.37 -2.23 -2.85
CA LEU A 16 9.28 -1.88 -1.95
C LEU A 16 9.65 -0.74 -0.99
N ALA A 17 10.87 -0.72 -0.48
CA ALA A 17 11.31 0.34 0.42
C ALA A 17 11.27 1.71 -0.27
N GLU A 18 11.75 1.79 -1.49
CA GLU A 18 11.74 3.03 -2.25
C GLU A 18 10.33 3.45 -2.61
N THR A 19 9.49 2.50 -3.02
CA THR A 19 8.07 2.76 -3.30
C THR A 19 7.37 3.32 -2.07
N THR A 20 7.60 2.72 -0.91
CA THR A 20 7.01 3.19 0.35
C THR A 20 7.46 4.61 0.67
N ARG A 21 8.75 4.90 0.50
CA ARG A 21 9.28 6.24 0.74
C ARG A 21 8.61 7.28 -0.15
N GLN A 22 8.49 6.98 -1.43
CA GLN A 22 7.89 7.91 -2.38
C GLN A 22 6.41 8.13 -2.12
N LEU A 23 5.66 7.06 -1.87
CA LEU A 23 4.22 7.17 -1.62
C LEU A 23 3.94 7.88 -0.30
N SER A 24 4.72 7.60 0.74
CA SER A 24 4.57 8.29 2.02
C SER A 24 4.82 9.79 1.86
N SER A 25 5.81 10.17 1.07
CA SER A 25 6.11 11.57 0.80
C SER A 25 4.92 12.26 0.10
N VAL A 26 4.32 11.59 -0.88
CA VAL A 26 3.16 12.15 -1.60
C VAL A 26 1.98 12.33 -0.65
N VAL A 27 1.70 11.34 0.18
CA VAL A 27 0.60 11.42 1.15
C VAL A 27 0.84 12.56 2.13
N ASP A 28 2.05 12.66 2.67
CA ASP A 28 2.38 13.72 3.62
C ASP A 28 2.23 15.11 2.99
N GLU A 29 2.64 15.26 1.75
CA GLU A 29 2.51 16.52 1.02
C GLU A 29 1.05 16.90 0.83
N LEU A 30 0.20 15.94 0.44
CA LEU A 30 -1.23 16.20 0.25
C LEU A 30 -1.92 16.56 1.57
N LEU A 31 -1.51 15.92 2.67
CA LEU A 31 -2.04 16.26 3.99
C LEU A 31 -1.62 17.65 4.41
N SER A 32 -0.35 18.01 4.19
CA SER A 32 0.17 19.34 4.54
C SER A 32 -0.50 20.44 3.74
N ASP A 33 -0.82 20.18 2.48
CA ASP A 33 -1.47 21.15 1.61
C ASP A 33 -2.98 21.24 1.86
N GLY A 34 -3.52 20.41 2.74
CA GLY A 34 -4.94 20.40 3.02
C GLY A 34 -5.81 19.82 1.93
N LYS A 35 -5.22 19.12 0.97
CA LYS A 35 -5.96 18.53 -0.14
C LYS A 35 -6.71 17.28 0.27
N ILE A 36 -6.23 16.58 1.29
CA ILE A 36 -6.88 15.40 1.86
C ILE A 36 -6.86 15.51 3.38
N ASP A 37 -7.81 14.86 4.03
CA ASP A 37 -7.91 14.82 5.48
C ASP A 37 -7.22 13.58 6.04
N GLU A 38 -7.21 12.50 5.28
CA GLU A 38 -6.60 11.25 5.66
C GLU A 38 -6.03 10.57 4.42
N GLY A 39 -4.86 10.01 4.56
CA GLY A 39 -4.21 9.27 3.50
C GLY A 39 -3.70 7.94 4.00
N LYS A 40 -3.93 6.88 3.23
CA LYS A 40 -3.47 5.53 3.54
C LYS A 40 -2.88 4.88 2.32
N ILE A 41 -1.89 4.03 2.55
CA ILE A 41 -1.28 3.20 1.52
C ILE A 41 -1.62 1.75 1.87
N LEU A 42 -2.32 1.08 0.98
CA LEU A 42 -2.70 -0.31 1.17
C LEU A 42 -1.91 -1.17 0.20
N TYR A 43 -1.00 -1.96 0.73
CA TYR A 43 -0.29 -2.96 -0.06
C TYR A 43 -1.10 -4.25 -0.08
N VAL A 44 -1.37 -4.76 -1.26
CA VAL A 44 -2.07 -6.03 -1.42
C VAL A 44 -1.07 -7.05 -1.97
N ASP A 45 -0.66 -7.99 -1.13
CA ASP A 45 0.29 -9.02 -1.53
C ASP A 45 -0.45 -10.19 -2.16
N ASP A 46 -0.16 -10.44 -3.42
CA ASP A 46 -0.81 -11.48 -4.22
C ASP A 46 0.01 -12.77 -4.22
N GLY A 47 0.39 -13.22 -3.04
CA GLY A 47 1.09 -14.49 -2.89
C GLY A 47 2.58 -14.44 -3.19
N SER A 48 3.25 -13.37 -2.81
CA SER A 48 4.70 -13.25 -3.01
C SER A 48 5.45 -14.40 -2.36
N ARG A 49 6.48 -14.86 -3.02
CA ARG A 49 7.35 -15.94 -2.53
C ARG A 49 8.64 -15.42 -1.93
N ASP A 50 8.94 -14.14 -2.14
CA ASP A 50 10.09 -13.49 -1.57
C ASP A 50 9.72 -12.81 -0.25
N ARG A 51 10.52 -11.83 0.20
CA ARG A 51 10.31 -11.16 1.47
C ARG A 51 9.35 -9.97 1.39
N THR A 52 8.60 -9.85 0.31
CA THR A 52 7.68 -8.72 0.12
C THR A 52 6.70 -8.58 1.28
N TRP A 53 6.07 -9.68 1.69
CA TRP A 53 5.10 -9.62 2.79
C TRP A 53 5.73 -9.22 4.11
N GLU A 54 6.93 -9.72 4.40
CA GLU A 54 7.65 -9.35 5.62
C GLU A 54 7.96 -7.86 5.65
N LEU A 55 8.34 -7.30 4.51
CA LEU A 55 8.61 -5.87 4.39
C LEU A 55 7.35 -5.05 4.58
N ILE A 56 6.24 -5.47 3.98
CA ILE A 56 4.94 -4.80 4.16
C ILE A 56 4.57 -4.75 5.64
N ARG A 57 4.70 -5.87 6.33
CA ARG A 57 4.42 -5.94 7.76
C ARG A 57 5.30 -4.97 8.55
N GLY A 58 6.58 -4.94 8.25
CA GLY A 58 7.50 -4.02 8.89
C GLY A 58 7.12 -2.57 8.67
N PHE A 59 6.77 -2.21 7.45
CA PHE A 59 6.35 -0.84 7.17
C PHE A 59 5.04 -0.48 7.86
N SER A 60 4.10 -1.42 7.98
CA SER A 60 2.84 -1.15 8.66
C SER A 60 3.04 -0.89 10.15
N GLU A 61 4.10 -1.44 10.73
CA GLU A 61 4.43 -1.20 12.14
C GLU A 61 5.11 0.15 12.37
N THR A 62 5.87 0.64 11.38
CA THR A 62 6.64 1.87 11.51
C THR A 62 5.98 3.09 10.88
N HIS A 63 5.06 2.88 9.94
CA HIS A 63 4.38 3.96 9.23
C HIS A 63 2.87 3.85 9.46
N PRO A 64 2.25 4.74 10.25
CA PRO A 64 0.82 4.61 10.57
C PRO A 64 -0.10 4.60 9.35
N SER A 65 0.32 5.22 8.25
CA SER A 65 -0.49 5.27 7.04
C SER A 65 -0.38 4.02 6.17
N VAL A 66 0.50 3.09 6.50
CA VAL A 66 0.71 1.88 5.70
C VAL A 66 -0.06 0.70 6.30
N THR A 67 -0.81 0.02 5.45
CA THR A 67 -1.55 -1.19 5.83
C THR A 67 -1.28 -2.27 4.79
N GLY A 68 -1.23 -3.51 5.23
CA GLY A 68 -1.01 -4.64 4.33
C GLY A 68 -2.18 -5.60 4.34
N LEU A 69 -2.50 -6.15 3.18
CA LEU A 69 -3.45 -7.23 3.01
C LEU A 69 -2.79 -8.36 2.25
N LYS A 70 -2.78 -9.54 2.84
CA LYS A 70 -2.20 -10.72 2.20
C LYS A 70 -3.32 -11.60 1.68
N LEU A 71 -3.29 -11.92 0.40
CA LEU A 71 -4.25 -12.84 -0.19
C LEU A 71 -3.78 -14.27 0.07
N ALA A 72 -4.72 -15.13 0.46
CA ALA A 72 -4.40 -16.52 0.82
C ALA A 72 -3.96 -17.35 -0.39
N HIS A 73 -4.45 -16.97 -1.56
CA HIS A 73 -4.13 -17.66 -2.80
C HIS A 73 -3.79 -16.62 -3.86
N ASN A 74 -3.05 -17.03 -4.87
CA ASN A 74 -2.84 -16.19 -6.02
C ASN A 74 -4.14 -16.14 -6.81
N VAL A 75 -4.88 -15.05 -6.67
CA VAL A 75 -6.18 -14.86 -7.33
C VAL A 75 -6.08 -13.96 -8.57
N GLY A 76 -4.87 -13.54 -8.89
CA GLY A 76 -4.63 -12.69 -10.04
C GLY A 76 -4.63 -11.21 -9.73
N HIS A 77 -3.87 -10.47 -10.53
CA HIS A 77 -3.68 -9.04 -10.31
C HIS A 77 -4.96 -8.23 -10.43
N GLN A 78 -5.89 -8.66 -11.28
CA GLN A 78 -7.13 -7.92 -11.46
C GLN A 78 -7.95 -7.86 -10.18
N GLN A 79 -8.01 -8.96 -9.45
CA GLN A 79 -8.73 -8.98 -8.19
C GLN A 79 -8.02 -8.15 -7.13
N ALA A 80 -6.70 -8.19 -7.10
CA ALA A 80 -5.94 -7.37 -6.18
C ALA A 80 -6.16 -5.88 -6.44
N LEU A 81 -6.21 -5.47 -7.70
CA LEU A 81 -6.51 -4.09 -8.06
C LEU A 81 -7.90 -3.66 -7.60
N TRP A 82 -8.89 -4.55 -7.74
CA TRP A 82 -10.25 -4.23 -7.30
C TRP A 82 -10.37 -4.11 -5.79
N ALA A 83 -9.62 -4.92 -5.05
CA ALA A 83 -9.67 -4.87 -3.60
C ALA A 83 -9.28 -3.51 -3.03
N GLY A 84 -8.65 -2.67 -3.83
CA GLY A 84 -7.99 -1.52 -3.29
C GLY A 84 -8.40 -0.17 -3.79
N LEU A 85 -9.27 -0.05 -4.74
CA LEU A 85 -9.72 1.25 -5.21
C LEU A 85 -10.90 1.72 -4.37
N GLU A 86 -10.61 2.40 -3.28
CA GLU A 86 -11.65 2.93 -2.43
C GLU A 86 -11.41 4.42 -2.21
N LEU A 87 -12.30 5.23 -2.75
CA LEU A 87 -12.32 6.66 -2.52
C LEU A 87 -13.45 6.96 -1.55
N SER A 88 -13.10 7.45 -0.39
CA SER A 88 -14.06 7.88 0.61
C SER A 88 -14.10 9.39 0.60
N LEU A 89 -15.22 9.93 0.26
CA LEU A 89 -15.43 11.36 0.27
C LEU A 89 -16.10 11.81 1.54
#